data_ad924f7be9e920cf7ad4353d350e6a17
#
_entry.id   ad924f7be9e920cf7ad4353d350e6a17
#
_cell.length_a   1.000
_cell.length_b   1.000
_cell.length_c   1.000
_cell.angle_alpha   90.00
_cell.angle_beta   90.00
_cell.angle_gamma   90.00
#
_symmetry.space_group_name_H-M   'P 1'
#
loop_
_entity.id
_entity.type
_entity.pdbx_description
1 polymer ?
#
loop_
_entity_poly.entity_id
_entity_poly.type
_entity_poly.pdbx_seq_one_letter_code
_entity_poly.pdbx_strand_id
1 'polypeptide(L)'
;MHRQMLIVIGFLLFSASMLAEDSLPVIEIKADRTMIYPQRMELTGEETLMDILQMMPDLMIVGYEDVISDYSLRIDNSPMNGDTRLILSQMKARDIARIQVCDNTGVAKGSIGMGKVLDINMVMPESLEGFVEGQVSFGKDTEGNGTVNALYGSRHTDLYANASYRYRGGDNEYLTLHMTNRFDDRNKLLTYFTQQYLGSSSGASRKVMGRARYFHTFNDLGTELLIVGSYQYASDPLFSNKLPLYTVELNTPLVTKRLSMMLGFEGDFLMTRQKHTDRSWDVFNNDIYLQFTYSLPKWKFTIGNRVMFYNYRLMEKDVSQKYSDTRDNANACVVYVPDNRNQIQLAYYRKYYNPSYIVLFMDDNAILDGVTGSAASLDEEWLKIQGQLDERAINQVKLAYAYSRQKLTLKAEASHFVIEDSENLTELAASVYWKKDWLSLKGGANLYAAKSGGYAAFRLAPTVYLPHDWQIGMQMIYYTKNTPRYEATGVPVYGCLSVNKLLGTRWNLGIDWHDMFDAFCSDALINRHAVNIKLQYRFP
;
A
#
# COMPACT_ATOMS: atom_id res chain seq x y z
N MET A 1 -27.27 -7.92 -17.00
CA MET A 1 -26.29 -7.63 -15.94
C MET A 1 -26.85 -7.74 -14.51
N HIS A 2 -27.93 -7.06 -14.12
CA HIS A 2 -28.48 -7.11 -12.74
C HIS A 2 -28.89 -8.50 -12.24
N ARG A 3 -29.47 -9.37 -13.09
CA ARG A 3 -29.91 -10.72 -12.69
C ARG A 3 -28.74 -11.67 -12.41
N GLN A 4 -27.65 -11.57 -13.13
CA GLN A 4 -26.46 -12.42 -12.93
C GLN A 4 -25.69 -12.03 -11.66
N MET A 5 -25.67 -10.73 -11.36
CA MET A 5 -25.05 -10.20 -10.14
C MET A 5 -25.79 -10.64 -8.87
N LEU A 6 -27.13 -10.66 -8.87
CA LEU A 6 -27.95 -11.17 -7.76
C LEU A 6 -27.74 -12.67 -7.52
N ILE A 7 -27.50 -13.45 -8.57
CA ILE A 7 -27.22 -14.89 -8.46
C ILE A 7 -25.84 -15.12 -7.82
N VAL A 8 -24.82 -14.37 -8.20
CA VAL A 8 -23.47 -14.48 -7.61
C VAL A 8 -23.49 -14.06 -6.15
N ILE A 9 -24.14 -12.97 -5.81
CA ILE A 9 -24.31 -12.51 -4.42
C ILE A 9 -25.14 -13.52 -3.60
N GLY A 10 -26.21 -14.06 -4.17
CA GLY A 10 -27.04 -15.08 -3.53
C GLY A 10 -26.28 -16.39 -3.28
N PHE A 11 -25.43 -16.82 -4.23
CA PHE A 11 -24.61 -18.03 -4.08
C PHE A 11 -23.50 -17.85 -3.03
N LEU A 12 -22.90 -16.66 -2.96
CA LEU A 12 -21.91 -16.29 -1.94
C LEU A 12 -22.54 -16.23 -0.54
N LEU A 13 -23.73 -15.71 -0.40
CA LEU A 13 -24.44 -15.64 0.89
C LEU A 13 -24.94 -17.03 1.37
N PHE A 14 -25.31 -17.92 0.44
CA PHE A 14 -25.81 -19.25 0.78
C PHE A 14 -24.70 -20.21 1.22
N SER A 15 -23.50 -20.10 0.65
CA SER A 15 -22.35 -20.93 1.04
C SER A 15 -21.78 -20.56 2.43
N ALA A 16 -22.04 -19.35 2.91
CA ALA A 16 -21.53 -18.85 4.18
C ALA A 16 -22.22 -19.41 5.43
N SER A 17 -23.41 -20.02 5.30
CA SER A 17 -24.24 -20.41 6.45
C SER A 17 -23.91 -21.76 7.08
N MET A 18 -23.00 -22.56 6.52
CA MET A 18 -22.95 -24.00 6.84
C MET A 18 -21.90 -24.51 7.86
N LEU A 19 -21.05 -23.66 8.48
CA LEU A 19 -20.00 -24.22 9.36
C LEU A 19 -19.76 -23.37 10.62
N ALA A 20 -19.98 -23.91 11.79
CA ALA A 20 -19.81 -23.24 13.08
C ALA A 20 -18.53 -23.64 13.81
N GLU A 21 -17.62 -22.68 14.01
CA GLU A 21 -16.52 -22.69 14.97
C GLU A 21 -16.17 -21.25 15.39
N ASP A 22 -15.92 -21.01 16.68
CA ASP A 22 -15.62 -19.67 17.22
C ASP A 22 -14.14 -19.30 16.96
N SER A 23 -13.84 -18.89 15.73
CA SER A 23 -12.52 -18.35 15.38
C SER A 23 -12.58 -16.83 15.26
N LEU A 24 -11.49 -16.15 15.67
CA LEU A 24 -11.34 -14.71 15.47
C LEU A 24 -11.31 -14.39 13.95
N PRO A 25 -11.87 -13.25 13.54
CA PRO A 25 -11.91 -12.88 12.12
C PRO A 25 -10.50 -12.72 11.54
N VAL A 26 -10.30 -13.23 10.34
CA VAL A 26 -9.06 -13.04 9.55
C VAL A 26 -9.03 -11.64 8.94
N ILE A 27 -10.19 -11.14 8.52
CA ILE A 27 -10.38 -9.77 8.02
C ILE A 27 -11.34 -9.04 8.94
N GLU A 28 -10.97 -7.82 9.32
CA GLU A 28 -11.78 -6.92 10.13
C GLU A 28 -11.92 -5.58 9.40
N ILE A 29 -13.15 -5.21 9.05
CA ILE A 29 -13.45 -3.90 8.44
C ILE A 29 -13.61 -2.87 9.54
N LYS A 30 -12.87 -1.78 9.47
CA LYS A 30 -13.02 -0.59 10.31
C LYS A 30 -13.48 0.60 9.48
N ALA A 31 -13.80 1.69 10.13
CA ALA A 31 -14.31 2.89 9.47
C ALA A 31 -13.39 3.44 8.38
N ASP A 32 -12.08 3.37 8.59
CA ASP A 32 -11.05 3.99 7.77
C ASP A 32 -10.11 2.97 7.11
N ARG A 33 -10.23 1.68 7.46
CA ARG A 33 -9.28 0.64 7.02
C ARG A 33 -9.86 -0.76 7.07
N THR A 34 -9.27 -1.63 6.28
CA THR A 34 -9.42 -3.09 6.42
C THR A 34 -8.17 -3.65 7.11
N MET A 35 -8.37 -4.47 8.14
CA MET A 35 -7.30 -5.14 8.87
C MET A 35 -7.27 -6.61 8.46
N ILE A 36 -6.09 -7.13 8.11
CA ILE A 36 -5.85 -8.53 7.79
C ILE A 36 -4.89 -9.09 8.82
N TYR A 37 -5.19 -10.26 9.34
CA TYR A 37 -4.38 -10.97 10.32
C TYR A 37 -3.83 -12.26 9.71
N PRO A 38 -2.64 -12.25 9.08
CA PRO A 38 -2.06 -13.43 8.43
C PRO A 38 -1.92 -14.61 9.37
N GLN A 39 -1.61 -14.35 10.65
CA GLN A 39 -1.46 -15.38 11.67
C GLN A 39 -2.75 -16.13 12.05
N ARG A 40 -3.91 -15.59 11.67
CA ARG A 40 -5.21 -16.25 11.84
C ARG A 40 -5.63 -17.05 10.61
N MET A 41 -4.86 -16.96 9.53
CA MET A 41 -5.03 -17.75 8.33
C MET A 41 -4.27 -19.08 8.49
N GLU A 42 -4.75 -20.15 7.86
CA GLU A 42 -3.99 -21.38 7.74
C GLU A 42 -2.92 -21.23 6.64
N LEU A 43 -1.87 -20.47 6.93
CA LEU A 43 -0.73 -20.27 6.05
C LEU A 43 0.42 -21.18 6.49
N THR A 44 1.33 -21.49 5.56
CA THR A 44 2.56 -22.23 5.88
C THR A 44 3.59 -21.35 6.62
N GLY A 45 3.40 -20.02 6.57
CA GLY A 45 4.33 -19.04 7.10
C GLY A 45 5.40 -18.59 6.09
N GLU A 46 5.52 -19.30 4.96
CA GLU A 46 6.47 -18.97 3.88
C GLU A 46 5.85 -18.14 2.76
N GLU A 47 4.53 -17.98 2.77
CA GLU A 47 3.85 -17.06 1.87
C GLU A 47 4.41 -15.65 2.07
N THR A 48 4.62 -14.95 0.97
CA THR A 48 5.11 -13.57 1.02
C THR A 48 3.98 -12.60 1.32
N LEU A 49 4.32 -11.39 1.72
CA LEU A 49 3.34 -10.31 1.85
C LEU A 49 2.57 -10.11 0.53
N MET A 50 3.25 -10.24 -0.62
CA MET A 50 2.62 -10.18 -1.93
C MET A 50 1.53 -11.26 -2.08
N ASP A 51 1.79 -12.49 -1.66
CA ASP A 51 0.81 -13.58 -1.71
C ASP A 51 -0.44 -13.28 -0.87
N ILE A 52 -0.23 -12.65 0.30
CA ILE A 52 -1.34 -12.27 1.20
C ILE A 52 -2.16 -11.13 0.57
N LEU A 53 -1.48 -10.13 0.02
CA LEU A 53 -2.15 -8.99 -0.60
C LEU A 53 -2.96 -9.40 -1.84
N GLN A 54 -2.53 -10.41 -2.56
CA GLN A 54 -3.30 -10.99 -3.66
C GLN A 54 -4.65 -11.59 -3.23
N MET A 55 -4.85 -11.83 -1.93
CA MET A 55 -6.13 -12.29 -1.40
C MET A 55 -7.16 -11.16 -1.24
N MET A 56 -6.74 -9.90 -1.41
CA MET A 56 -7.61 -8.73 -1.27
C MET A 56 -8.22 -8.33 -2.61
N PRO A 57 -9.53 -8.04 -2.66
CA PRO A 57 -10.18 -7.65 -3.91
C PRO A 57 -9.69 -6.30 -4.42
N ASP A 58 -9.45 -5.36 -3.50
CA ASP A 58 -9.06 -3.99 -3.80
C ASP A 58 -7.64 -3.89 -4.37
N LEU A 59 -6.86 -4.93 -4.13
CA LEU A 59 -5.48 -5.07 -4.54
C LEU A 59 -5.43 -6.04 -5.71
N MET A 60 -5.97 -5.65 -6.86
CA MET A 60 -5.65 -6.36 -8.09
C MET A 60 -4.21 -6.07 -8.45
N ILE A 61 -3.33 -6.81 -7.83
CA ILE A 61 -1.91 -6.80 -8.15
C ILE A 61 -1.73 -7.43 -9.51
N VAL A 62 -1.70 -6.57 -10.48
CA VAL A 62 -1.48 -6.81 -11.88
C VAL A 62 0.01 -6.73 -12.13
N GLY A 63 0.71 -7.84 -12.05
CA GLY A 63 2.15 -7.82 -12.22
C GLY A 63 2.85 -7.01 -11.12
N TYR A 64 4.14 -7.13 -11.00
CA TYR A 64 4.89 -6.47 -9.91
C TYR A 64 4.99 -4.94 -10.04
N GLU A 65 4.60 -4.33 -11.15
CA GLU A 65 4.88 -2.92 -11.43
C GLU A 65 3.66 -2.00 -11.28
N ASP A 66 2.42 -2.49 -11.53
CA ASP A 66 1.29 -1.60 -11.77
C ASP A 66 0.43 -1.27 -10.54
N VAL A 67 0.53 -2.02 -9.44
CA VAL A 67 -0.39 -1.86 -8.29
C VAL A 67 0.24 -1.11 -7.14
N ILE A 68 1.54 -1.07 -7.12
CA ILE A 68 2.28 -0.51 -6.00
C ILE A 68 2.36 1.01 -6.12
N SER A 69 2.22 1.56 -7.33
CA SER A 69 2.17 3.01 -7.55
C SER A 69 1.02 3.70 -6.80
N ASP A 70 -0.10 2.98 -6.59
CA ASP A 70 -1.27 3.52 -5.91
C ASP A 70 -1.23 3.40 -4.38
N TYR A 71 -0.21 2.70 -3.83
CA TYR A 71 -0.10 2.44 -2.40
C TYR A 71 1.15 3.07 -1.78
N SER A 72 0.94 3.86 -0.75
CA SER A 72 2.03 4.22 0.17
C SER A 72 2.28 3.07 1.13
N LEU A 73 3.41 2.38 0.96
CA LEU A 73 3.83 1.32 1.86
C LEU A 73 4.38 1.90 3.17
N ARG A 74 3.93 1.33 4.30
CA ARG A 74 4.42 1.69 5.64
C ARG A 74 4.74 0.42 6.42
N ILE A 75 5.74 0.50 7.27
CA ILE A 75 5.98 -0.49 8.33
C ILE A 75 5.79 0.22 9.66
N ASP A 76 4.91 -0.32 10.51
CA ASP A 76 4.54 0.25 11.81
C ASP A 76 4.22 1.75 11.72
N ASN A 77 3.41 2.14 10.73
CA ASN A 77 3.05 3.51 10.38
C ASN A 77 4.21 4.41 9.89
N SER A 78 5.39 3.89 9.67
CA SER A 78 6.52 4.63 9.11
C SER A 78 6.61 4.39 7.61
N PRO A 79 6.57 5.44 6.76
CA PRO A 79 6.63 5.29 5.31
C PRO A 79 7.90 4.57 4.90
N MET A 80 7.78 3.61 4.00
CA MET A 80 8.94 2.96 3.42
C MET A 80 9.30 3.62 2.09
N ASN A 81 10.56 3.95 1.95
CA ASN A 81 11.14 4.33 0.69
C ASN A 81 12.03 3.17 0.25
N GLY A 82 11.83 2.67 -0.94
CA GLY A 82 12.60 1.56 -1.45
C GLY A 82 11.87 0.88 -2.59
N ASP A 83 12.49 -0.13 -3.17
CA ASP A 83 11.81 -0.99 -4.13
C ASP A 83 10.69 -1.76 -3.40
N THR A 84 9.48 -1.24 -3.52
CA THR A 84 8.29 -1.80 -2.87
C THR A 84 8.07 -3.26 -3.27
N ARG A 85 8.36 -3.60 -4.52
CA ARG A 85 8.31 -4.95 -5.05
C ARG A 85 9.24 -5.89 -4.29
N LEU A 86 10.48 -5.47 -4.10
CA LEU A 86 11.47 -6.24 -3.37
C LEU A 86 11.01 -6.46 -1.93
N ILE A 87 10.56 -5.41 -1.27
CA ILE A 87 10.07 -5.47 0.11
C ILE A 87 8.88 -6.42 0.25
N LEU A 88 7.87 -6.29 -0.62
CA LEU A 88 6.67 -7.13 -0.57
C LEU A 88 6.96 -8.61 -0.86
N SER A 89 7.97 -8.90 -1.69
CA SER A 89 8.37 -10.27 -1.99
C SER A 89 9.23 -10.92 -0.89
N GLN A 90 9.81 -10.12 -0.01
CA GLN A 90 10.71 -10.60 1.03
C GLN A 90 10.04 -10.78 2.40
N MET A 91 9.01 -10.00 2.71
CA MET A 91 8.27 -10.14 3.96
C MET A 91 7.46 -11.42 3.97
N LYS A 92 7.65 -12.26 4.97
CA LYS A 92 6.95 -13.53 5.12
C LYS A 92 5.73 -13.40 6.04
N ALA A 93 4.70 -14.20 5.79
CA ALA A 93 3.45 -14.21 6.56
C ALA A 93 3.69 -14.36 8.07
N ARG A 94 4.65 -15.18 8.46
CA ARG A 94 5.00 -15.41 9.87
C ARG A 94 5.61 -14.20 10.57
N ASP A 95 6.26 -13.30 9.81
CA ASP A 95 6.89 -12.10 10.35
C ASP A 95 5.91 -10.92 10.42
N ILE A 96 4.65 -11.12 9.99
CA ILE A 96 3.62 -10.09 9.92
C ILE A 96 2.53 -10.35 10.97
N ALA A 97 2.37 -9.42 11.90
CA ALA A 97 1.30 -9.47 12.89
C ALA A 97 -0.06 -9.11 12.28
N ARG A 98 -0.08 -8.05 11.47
CA ARG A 98 -1.27 -7.58 10.76
C ARG A 98 -0.90 -6.66 9.60
N ILE A 99 -1.78 -6.59 8.62
CA ILE A 99 -1.73 -5.66 7.51
C ILE A 99 -2.95 -4.73 7.61
N GLN A 100 -2.74 -3.43 7.47
CA GLN A 100 -3.80 -2.44 7.43
C GLN A 100 -3.86 -1.85 6.03
N VAL A 101 -4.95 -2.07 5.34
CA VAL A 101 -5.25 -1.45 4.05
C VAL A 101 -6.17 -0.27 4.31
N CYS A 102 -5.66 0.93 4.15
CA CYS A 102 -6.41 2.16 4.28
C CYS A 102 -6.75 2.67 2.88
N ASP A 103 -7.95 2.37 2.40
CA ASP A 103 -8.44 2.84 1.11
C ASP A 103 -8.74 4.34 1.12
N ASN A 104 -9.05 4.82 2.30
CA ASN A 104 -9.18 6.23 2.59
C ASN A 104 -8.38 6.51 3.85
N THR A 105 -7.44 7.43 3.77
CA THR A 105 -6.60 7.81 4.91
C THR A 105 -7.41 8.43 6.05
N GLY A 106 -8.72 8.60 5.88
CA GLY A 106 -9.58 9.21 6.87
C GLY A 106 -9.17 10.65 7.17
N VAL A 107 -9.65 11.13 8.29
CA VAL A 107 -9.31 12.47 8.77
C VAL A 107 -7.89 12.51 9.36
N ALA A 108 -7.45 11.42 9.98
CA ALA A 108 -6.22 11.37 10.78
C ALA A 108 -4.92 11.19 9.99
N LYS A 109 -4.99 10.67 8.79
CA LYS A 109 -3.79 10.47 7.97
C LYS A 109 -3.85 11.43 6.82
N GLY A 110 -3.03 12.47 6.88
CA GLY A 110 -2.88 13.43 5.80
C GLY A 110 -2.71 12.70 4.49
N SER A 111 -3.60 12.98 3.59
CA SER A 111 -3.52 12.49 2.23
C SER A 111 -2.49 13.30 1.47
N ILE A 112 -1.23 13.04 1.72
CA ILE A 112 -0.22 13.39 0.75
C ILE A 112 -0.43 12.41 -0.41
N GLY A 113 -1.20 12.84 -1.39
CA GLY A 113 -1.59 12.02 -2.52
C GLY A 113 -2.84 11.15 -2.27
N MET A 114 -3.48 10.72 -3.34
CA MET A 114 -4.69 9.86 -3.33
C MET A 114 -4.42 8.40 -3.04
N GLY A 115 -3.17 8.03 -2.77
CA GLY A 115 -2.78 6.64 -2.62
C GLY A 115 -3.46 5.99 -1.43
N LYS A 116 -3.86 4.77 -1.63
CA LYS A 116 -4.19 3.85 -0.56
C LYS A 116 -2.93 3.64 0.30
N VAL A 117 -3.09 3.51 1.60
CA VAL A 117 -1.97 3.22 2.50
C VAL A 117 -1.99 1.76 2.89
N LEU A 118 -0.88 1.08 2.68
CA LEU A 118 -0.63 -0.27 3.14
C LEU A 118 0.32 -0.21 4.32
N ASP A 119 -0.19 -0.42 5.53
CA ASP A 119 0.61 -0.37 6.76
C ASP A 119 0.78 -1.77 7.34
N ILE A 120 2.01 -2.24 7.42
CA ILE A 120 2.39 -3.59 7.85
C ILE A 120 2.94 -3.50 9.26
N ASN A 121 2.31 -4.22 10.18
CA ASN A 121 2.84 -4.37 11.53
C ASN A 121 3.59 -5.70 11.64
N MET A 122 4.84 -5.63 12.08
CA MET A 122 5.71 -6.78 12.20
C MET A 122 5.49 -7.54 13.51
N VAL A 123 5.76 -8.84 13.49
CA VAL A 123 5.99 -9.64 14.71
C VAL A 123 7.44 -9.47 15.08
N MET A 124 7.70 -9.01 16.28
CA MET A 124 9.08 -8.89 16.79
C MET A 124 9.42 -10.13 17.62
N PRO A 125 10.42 -10.93 17.21
CA PRO A 125 10.87 -12.08 17.96
C PRO A 125 11.60 -11.64 19.23
N GLU A 126 11.61 -12.46 20.27
CA GLU A 126 12.34 -12.20 21.53
C GLU A 126 13.85 -12.40 21.42
N SER A 127 14.32 -12.93 20.30
CA SER A 127 15.74 -13.14 19.96
C SER A 127 16.06 -12.45 18.63
N LEU A 128 17.35 -12.32 18.31
CA LEU A 128 17.76 -11.84 17.00
C LEU A 128 17.45 -12.92 15.96
N GLU A 129 16.55 -12.62 15.06
CA GLU A 129 16.19 -13.47 13.91
C GLU A 129 16.36 -12.71 12.61
N GLY A 130 16.51 -13.42 11.52
CA GLY A 130 16.57 -12.77 10.21
C GLY A 130 16.86 -13.73 9.08
N PHE A 131 17.12 -13.16 7.92
CA PHE A 131 17.47 -13.93 6.74
C PHE A 131 18.47 -13.21 5.84
N VAL A 132 19.17 -13.99 5.04
CA VAL A 132 19.96 -13.53 3.88
C VAL A 132 19.36 -14.17 2.65
N GLU A 133 19.09 -13.38 1.62
CA GLU A 133 18.53 -13.85 0.36
C GLU A 133 19.37 -13.37 -0.81
N GLY A 134 19.65 -14.25 -1.76
CA GLY A 134 20.18 -13.94 -3.06
C GLY A 134 19.20 -14.35 -4.14
N GLN A 135 19.02 -13.51 -5.15
CA GLN A 135 18.18 -13.79 -6.32
C GLN A 135 18.90 -13.38 -7.59
N VAL A 136 18.73 -14.17 -8.63
CA VAL A 136 19.13 -13.85 -10.01
C VAL A 136 17.91 -13.98 -10.89
N SER A 137 17.69 -12.95 -11.71
CA SER A 137 16.60 -12.87 -12.69
C SER A 137 17.16 -12.97 -14.08
N PHE A 138 16.61 -13.85 -14.89
CA PHE A 138 16.93 -14.03 -16.30
C PHE A 138 15.73 -13.60 -17.15
N GLY A 139 15.87 -12.55 -17.92
CA GLY A 139 14.86 -11.99 -18.82
C GLY A 139 15.53 -11.28 -19.98
N LYS A 140 14.96 -10.15 -20.44
CA LYS A 140 15.60 -9.29 -21.43
C LYS A 140 17.00 -8.85 -20.97
N ASP A 141 17.12 -8.54 -19.67
CA ASP A 141 18.37 -8.23 -18.99
C ASP A 141 18.56 -9.19 -17.82
N THR A 142 19.83 -9.45 -17.47
CA THR A 142 20.13 -10.22 -16.27
C THR A 142 20.21 -9.27 -15.08
N GLU A 143 19.44 -9.56 -14.06
CA GLU A 143 19.41 -8.79 -12.82
C GLU A 143 19.85 -9.65 -11.64
N GLY A 144 20.52 -9.05 -10.68
CA GLY A 144 20.88 -9.70 -9.43
C GLY A 144 20.45 -8.87 -8.23
N ASN A 145 19.97 -9.50 -7.19
CA ASN A 145 19.75 -8.83 -5.92
C ASN A 145 20.26 -9.65 -4.73
N GLY A 146 20.61 -8.95 -3.67
CA GLY A 146 20.94 -9.52 -2.39
C GLY A 146 20.28 -8.72 -1.27
N THR A 147 19.75 -9.41 -0.26
CA THR A 147 19.07 -8.78 0.86
C THR A 147 19.50 -9.42 2.17
N VAL A 148 19.68 -8.58 3.16
CA VAL A 148 19.85 -8.97 4.57
C VAL A 148 18.74 -8.31 5.37
N ASN A 149 18.04 -9.12 6.16
CA ASN A 149 16.99 -8.67 7.06
C ASN A 149 17.29 -9.15 8.47
N ALA A 150 17.07 -8.31 9.48
CA ALA A 150 17.22 -8.63 10.88
C ALA A 150 16.08 -8.04 11.71
N LEU A 151 15.54 -8.85 12.62
CA LEU A 151 14.48 -8.51 13.56
C LEU A 151 14.98 -8.84 14.98
N TYR A 152 14.69 -7.98 15.91
CA TYR A 152 14.94 -8.20 17.32
C TYR A 152 13.88 -7.50 18.16
N GLY A 153 13.33 -8.21 19.14
CA GLY A 153 12.38 -7.66 20.10
C GLY A 153 12.80 -7.92 21.52
N SER A 154 12.48 -7.00 22.39
CA SER A 154 12.60 -7.12 23.83
C SER A 154 11.45 -6.38 24.51
N ARG A 155 11.39 -6.48 25.86
CA ARG A 155 10.39 -5.72 26.63
C ARG A 155 10.47 -4.21 26.37
N HIS A 156 11.67 -3.68 26.14
CA HIS A 156 11.91 -2.23 26.03
C HIS A 156 12.22 -1.76 24.61
N THR A 157 12.73 -2.63 23.76
CA THR A 157 13.21 -2.23 22.43
C THR A 157 12.84 -3.25 21.38
N ASP A 158 12.27 -2.80 20.26
CA ASP A 158 12.16 -3.57 19.03
C ASP A 158 13.06 -2.94 17.97
N LEU A 159 13.69 -3.77 17.15
CA LEU A 159 14.55 -3.35 16.05
C LEU A 159 14.18 -4.15 14.79
N TYR A 160 14.00 -3.44 13.70
CA TYR A 160 13.93 -3.98 12.36
C TYR A 160 15.03 -3.31 11.53
N ALA A 161 15.84 -4.11 10.85
CA ALA A 161 16.86 -3.64 9.93
C ALA A 161 16.76 -4.41 8.62
N ASN A 162 16.77 -3.71 7.50
CA ASN A 162 16.82 -4.30 6.16
C ASN A 162 17.86 -3.55 5.33
N ALA A 163 18.73 -4.29 4.66
CA ALA A 163 19.65 -3.77 3.67
C ALA A 163 19.55 -4.61 2.42
N SER A 164 19.37 -3.99 1.27
CA SER A 164 19.32 -4.69 -0.01
C SER A 164 20.11 -3.96 -1.08
N TYR A 165 20.67 -4.73 -1.99
CA TYR A 165 21.37 -4.28 -3.17
C TYR A 165 20.78 -4.97 -4.38
N ARG A 166 20.50 -4.22 -5.44
CA ARG A 166 20.00 -4.74 -6.71
C ARG A 166 20.78 -4.13 -7.86
N TYR A 167 21.21 -4.97 -8.76
CA TYR A 167 21.78 -4.58 -10.04
C TYR A 167 20.75 -4.78 -11.16
N ARG A 168 20.32 -3.67 -11.79
CA ARG A 168 19.43 -3.65 -12.95
C ARG A 168 19.83 -2.49 -13.86
N GLY A 169 20.85 -2.70 -14.70
CA GLY A 169 21.39 -1.59 -15.53
C GLY A 169 22.01 -0.43 -14.75
N GLY A 170 22.15 -0.58 -13.44
CA GLY A 170 22.74 0.35 -12.48
C GLY A 170 22.68 -0.21 -11.07
N ASP A 171 23.46 0.36 -10.16
CA ASP A 171 23.55 -0.06 -8.77
C ASP A 171 22.42 0.59 -7.96
N ASN A 172 21.58 -0.23 -7.35
CA ASN A 172 20.50 0.24 -6.48
C ASN A 172 20.71 -0.29 -5.05
N GLU A 173 20.77 0.62 -4.10
CA GLU A 173 21.01 0.31 -2.70
C GLU A 173 19.84 0.81 -1.84
N TYR A 174 19.42 -0.02 -0.89
CA TYR A 174 18.35 0.30 0.05
C TYR A 174 18.78 -0.04 1.46
N LEU A 175 18.53 0.88 2.38
CA LEU A 175 18.71 0.67 3.81
C LEU A 175 17.49 1.16 4.56
N THR A 176 16.95 0.33 5.43
CA THR A 176 15.84 0.67 6.33
C THR A 176 16.18 0.25 7.74
N LEU A 177 16.03 1.17 8.68
CA LEU A 177 16.17 0.92 10.11
C LEU A 177 14.89 1.43 10.79
N HIS A 178 14.28 0.60 11.60
CA HIS A 178 13.14 0.97 12.42
C HIS A 178 13.41 0.50 13.85
N MET A 179 13.22 1.38 14.81
CA MET A 179 13.41 1.09 16.23
C MET A 179 12.25 1.64 17.04
N THR A 180 11.71 0.82 17.91
CA THR A 180 10.73 1.20 18.93
C THR A 180 11.37 1.09 20.29
N ASN A 181 11.39 2.17 21.07
CA ASN A 181 11.79 2.18 22.46
C ASN A 181 10.57 2.43 23.35
N ARG A 182 10.34 1.54 24.31
CA ARG A 182 9.33 1.66 25.36
C ARG A 182 10.03 2.06 26.64
N PHE A 183 9.90 3.32 27.04
CA PHE A 183 10.52 3.81 28.27
C PHE A 183 9.78 3.30 29.50
N ASP A 184 8.45 3.23 29.37
CA ASP A 184 7.51 2.66 30.34
C ASP A 184 6.18 2.32 29.63
N ASP A 185 5.16 1.92 30.39
CA ASP A 185 3.84 1.53 29.88
C ASP A 185 3.06 2.70 29.22
N ARG A 186 3.48 3.94 29.46
CA ARG A 186 2.84 5.17 28.96
C ARG A 186 3.63 5.91 27.92
N ASN A 187 4.95 5.65 27.82
CA ASN A 187 5.86 6.43 26.98
C ASN A 187 6.56 5.54 25.96
N LYS A 188 6.40 5.86 24.68
CA LYS A 188 6.98 5.11 23.58
C LYS A 188 7.52 6.04 22.51
N LEU A 189 8.74 5.77 22.04
CA LEU A 189 9.37 6.46 20.91
C LEU A 189 9.64 5.48 19.78
N LEU A 190 9.11 5.76 18.60
CA LEU A 190 9.42 5.06 17.36
C LEU A 190 10.33 5.95 16.53
N THR A 191 11.46 5.42 16.10
CA THR A 191 12.37 6.08 15.17
C THR A 191 12.49 5.24 13.91
N TYR A 192 12.55 5.93 12.80
CA TYR A 192 12.63 5.34 11.48
C TYR A 192 13.68 6.08 10.65
N PHE A 193 14.52 5.33 9.95
CA PHE A 193 15.47 5.86 9.00
C PHE A 193 15.46 5.00 7.74
N THR A 194 15.48 5.63 6.58
CA THR A 194 15.68 4.94 5.31
C THR A 194 16.59 5.73 4.40
N GLN A 195 17.37 5.02 3.62
CA GLN A 195 18.19 5.56 2.55
C GLN A 195 17.99 4.70 1.31
N GLN A 196 17.87 5.37 0.18
CA GLN A 196 17.82 4.76 -1.14
C GLN A 196 18.82 5.47 -2.04
N TYR A 197 19.56 4.68 -2.80
CA TYR A 197 20.42 5.14 -3.88
C TYR A 197 20.06 4.36 -5.13
N LEU A 198 19.81 5.06 -6.22
CA LEU A 198 19.49 4.48 -7.52
C LEU A 198 20.51 5.02 -8.54
N GLY A 199 21.39 4.16 -8.99
CA GLY A 199 22.36 4.45 -10.06
C GLY A 199 21.74 4.20 -11.42
N SER A 200 21.90 5.13 -12.36
CA SER A 200 21.53 4.95 -13.75
C SER A 200 22.57 5.57 -14.68
N SER A 201 22.52 5.21 -15.96
CA SER A 201 23.40 5.81 -16.99
C SER A 201 23.18 7.32 -17.18
N SER A 202 21.99 7.83 -16.82
CA SER A 202 21.63 9.26 -16.89
C SER A 202 21.97 10.04 -15.61
N GLY A 203 22.47 9.37 -14.58
CA GLY A 203 22.84 9.96 -13.30
C GLY A 203 22.27 9.18 -12.12
N ALA A 204 22.62 9.59 -10.91
CA ALA A 204 22.19 8.92 -9.70
C ALA A 204 21.10 9.72 -8.99
N SER A 205 20.12 9.01 -8.43
CA SER A 205 19.17 9.59 -7.50
C SER A 205 19.44 9.10 -6.07
N ARG A 206 19.15 9.95 -5.10
CA ARG A 206 19.30 9.64 -3.67
C ARG A 206 18.10 10.14 -2.91
N LYS A 207 17.57 9.29 -2.04
CA LYS A 207 16.49 9.63 -1.13
C LYS A 207 16.87 9.22 0.29
N VAL A 208 16.68 10.11 1.25
CA VAL A 208 16.95 9.88 2.67
C VAL A 208 15.76 10.39 3.46
N MET A 209 15.28 9.62 4.42
CA MET A 209 14.22 10.04 5.32
C MET A 209 14.54 9.61 6.75
N GLY A 210 14.33 10.52 7.68
CA GLY A 210 14.31 10.28 9.12
C GLY A 210 12.96 10.66 9.70
N ARG A 211 12.42 9.88 10.62
CA ARG A 211 11.17 10.13 11.32
C ARG A 211 11.24 9.70 12.77
N ALA A 212 10.66 10.52 13.65
CA ALA A 212 10.47 10.19 15.05
C ALA A 212 8.99 10.36 15.42
N ARG A 213 8.45 9.43 16.20
CA ARG A 213 7.07 9.44 16.69
C ARG A 213 7.08 9.16 18.18
N TYR A 214 6.65 10.13 18.95
CA TYR A 214 6.53 9.99 20.39
C TYR A 214 5.07 9.82 20.79
N PHE A 215 4.79 8.83 21.61
CA PHE A 215 3.46 8.54 22.17
C PHE A 215 3.52 8.70 23.68
N HIS A 216 2.53 9.39 24.22
CA HIS A 216 2.30 9.52 25.66
C HIS A 216 0.86 9.23 26.01
N THR A 217 0.65 8.25 26.90
CA THR A 217 -0.68 7.91 27.42
C THR A 217 -0.88 8.56 28.78
N PHE A 218 -1.80 9.53 28.86
CA PHE A 218 -2.03 10.33 30.07
C PHE A 218 -2.71 9.56 31.20
N ASN A 219 -3.59 8.61 30.86
CA ASN A 219 -4.45 7.94 31.83
C ASN A 219 -4.83 6.52 31.39
N ASP A 220 -5.40 5.75 32.32
CA ASP A 220 -5.84 4.36 32.08
C ASP A 220 -7.09 4.26 31.18
N LEU A 221 -7.75 5.38 30.88
CA LEU A 221 -8.82 5.42 29.90
C LEU A 221 -8.30 5.37 28.46
N GLY A 222 -7.00 5.65 28.25
CA GLY A 222 -6.34 5.58 26.95
C GLY A 222 -6.32 6.92 26.21
N THR A 223 -6.34 8.05 26.94
CA THR A 223 -6.05 9.35 26.31
C THR A 223 -4.59 9.39 25.89
N GLU A 224 -4.33 9.50 24.59
CA GLU A 224 -3.00 9.43 24.00
C GLU A 224 -2.67 10.70 23.22
N LEU A 225 -1.47 11.22 23.44
CA LEU A 225 -0.85 12.26 22.64
C LEU A 225 0.19 11.61 21.71
N LEU A 226 0.10 11.92 20.43
CA LEU A 226 1.08 11.57 19.42
C LEU A 226 1.78 12.86 18.92
N ILE A 227 3.10 12.87 18.96
CA ILE A 227 3.92 13.90 18.33
C ILE A 227 4.81 13.24 17.28
N VAL A 228 4.79 13.77 16.06
CA VAL A 228 5.60 13.27 14.94
C VAL A 228 6.46 14.39 14.41
N GLY A 229 7.73 14.09 14.17
CA GLY A 229 8.63 14.89 13.38
C GLY A 229 9.26 14.03 12.30
N SER A 230 9.30 14.50 11.07
CA SER A 230 10.01 13.81 9.99
C SER A 230 10.71 14.80 9.06
N TYR A 231 11.78 14.33 8.44
CA TYR A 231 12.47 15.06 7.40
C TYR A 231 12.82 14.10 6.27
N GLN A 232 12.47 14.49 5.05
CA GLN A 232 12.82 13.75 3.84
C GLN A 232 13.65 14.66 2.93
N TYR A 233 14.68 14.08 2.35
CA TYR A 233 15.47 14.67 1.28
C TYR A 233 15.50 13.70 0.10
N ALA A 234 15.21 14.23 -1.10
CA ALA A 234 15.36 13.48 -2.35
C ALA A 234 16.11 14.35 -3.36
N SER A 235 16.97 13.74 -4.16
CA SER A 235 17.73 14.42 -5.18
C SER A 235 18.02 13.47 -6.33
N ASP A 236 17.71 13.89 -7.54
CA ASP A 236 18.05 13.28 -8.81
C ASP A 236 18.90 14.26 -9.65
N PRO A 237 19.29 13.93 -10.90
CA PRO A 237 20.06 14.86 -11.75
C PRO A 237 19.36 16.20 -12.02
N LEU A 238 18.03 16.25 -11.98
CA LEU A 238 17.23 17.42 -12.39
C LEU A 238 16.67 18.22 -11.21
N PHE A 239 16.31 17.54 -10.11
CA PHE A 239 15.64 18.15 -8.98
C PHE A 239 16.30 17.83 -7.63
N SER A 240 16.03 18.68 -6.65
CA SER A 240 16.25 18.40 -5.24
C SER A 240 15.04 18.83 -4.42
N ASN A 241 14.58 17.94 -3.56
CA ASN A 241 13.39 18.09 -2.76
C ASN A 241 13.71 17.97 -1.26
N LYS A 242 13.12 18.83 -0.44
CA LYS A 242 13.20 18.76 1.02
C LYS A 242 11.77 18.84 1.57
N LEU A 243 11.44 17.93 2.47
CA LEU A 243 10.10 17.83 3.06
C LEU A 243 10.22 17.61 4.58
N PRO A 244 10.31 18.67 5.40
CA PRO A 244 9.98 18.56 6.81
C PRO A 244 8.47 18.40 7.00
N LEU A 245 8.08 17.55 7.96
CA LEU A 245 6.69 17.29 8.33
C LEU A 245 6.60 17.19 9.85
N TYR A 246 5.51 17.68 10.41
CA TYR A 246 5.19 17.55 11.82
C TYR A 246 3.71 17.25 12.02
N THR A 247 3.39 16.48 13.07
CA THR A 247 2.00 16.18 13.45
C THR A 247 1.90 16.20 14.97
N VAL A 248 0.80 16.76 15.46
CA VAL A 248 0.37 16.64 16.86
C VAL A 248 -1.06 16.15 16.86
N GLU A 249 -1.31 15.02 17.52
CA GLU A 249 -2.62 14.39 17.58
C GLU A 249 -2.97 14.01 19.02
N LEU A 250 -4.18 14.33 19.44
CA LEU A 250 -4.77 13.88 20.69
C LEU A 250 -5.93 12.92 20.39
N ASN A 251 -5.81 11.70 20.85
CA ASN A 251 -6.87 10.71 20.81
C ASN A 251 -7.37 10.45 22.23
N THR A 252 -8.65 10.69 22.49
CA THR A 252 -9.22 10.58 23.84
C THR A 252 -10.58 9.91 23.83
N PRO A 253 -10.80 8.89 24.68
CA PRO A 253 -12.13 8.46 25.04
C PRO A 253 -12.86 9.60 25.77
N LEU A 254 -14.05 9.93 25.30
CA LEU A 254 -14.94 10.87 26.00
C LEU A 254 -15.76 10.10 27.03
N VAL A 255 -16.62 10.72 27.75
CA VAL A 255 -17.54 10.28 28.82
C VAL A 255 -17.64 8.76 29.06
N THR A 256 -17.53 7.93 28.04
CA THR A 256 -17.50 6.47 28.09
C THR A 256 -16.49 5.93 27.07
N LYS A 257 -15.95 4.72 27.31
CA LYS A 257 -15.10 4.02 26.30
C LYS A 257 -15.81 3.78 24.95
N ARG A 258 -17.11 4.09 24.85
CA ARG A 258 -17.90 3.94 23.60
C ARG A 258 -17.77 5.13 22.67
N LEU A 259 -17.52 6.32 23.19
CA LEU A 259 -17.32 7.53 22.39
C LEU A 259 -15.86 7.96 22.50
N SER A 260 -15.18 8.08 21.39
CA SER A 260 -13.83 8.64 21.32
C SER A 260 -13.77 9.83 20.37
N MET A 261 -12.87 10.74 20.67
CA MET A 261 -12.56 11.90 19.86
C MET A 261 -11.08 11.88 19.48
N MET A 262 -10.79 12.19 18.25
CA MET A 262 -9.45 12.43 17.75
C MET A 262 -9.38 13.86 17.21
N LEU A 263 -8.45 14.64 17.71
CA LEU A 263 -8.16 15.99 17.27
C LEU A 263 -6.69 16.04 16.89
N GLY A 264 -6.36 16.62 15.73
CA GLY A 264 -4.99 16.73 15.33
C GLY A 264 -4.70 17.95 14.46
N PHE A 265 -3.41 18.22 14.40
CA PHE A 265 -2.81 19.25 13.57
C PHE A 265 -1.59 18.64 12.86
N GLU A 266 -1.51 18.84 11.55
CA GLU A 266 -0.41 18.37 10.72
C GLU A 266 0.07 19.51 9.84
N GLY A 267 1.38 19.62 9.66
CA GLY A 267 1.95 20.56 8.73
C GLY A 267 3.13 19.95 7.98
N ASP A 268 3.26 20.31 6.73
CA ASP A 268 4.40 19.96 5.90
C ASP A 268 4.86 21.16 5.07
N PHE A 269 6.14 21.14 4.72
CA PHE A 269 6.75 22.17 3.90
C PHE A 269 7.64 21.55 2.83
N LEU A 270 7.10 21.44 1.62
CA LEU A 270 7.83 20.97 0.46
C LEU A 270 8.62 22.11 -0.18
N MET A 271 9.93 21.94 -0.29
CA MET A 271 10.82 22.81 -1.04
C MET A 271 11.40 22.04 -2.21
N THR A 272 11.09 22.45 -3.43
CA THR A 272 11.63 21.85 -4.64
C THR A 272 12.48 22.87 -5.39
N ARG A 273 13.65 22.42 -5.85
CA ARG A 273 14.58 23.20 -6.64
C ARG A 273 14.94 22.44 -7.89
N GLN A 274 14.74 23.02 -9.07
CA GLN A 274 15.23 22.46 -10.32
C GLN A 274 16.72 22.80 -10.44
N LYS A 275 17.54 21.79 -10.66
CA LYS A 275 18.98 21.97 -10.91
C LYS A 275 19.18 22.57 -12.29
N HIS A 276 20.23 23.35 -12.46
CA HIS A 276 20.59 23.99 -13.75
C HIS A 276 19.62 25.05 -14.26
N THR A 277 18.61 25.43 -13.45
CA THR A 277 17.69 26.54 -13.74
C THR A 277 17.45 27.34 -12.47
N ASP A 278 16.87 28.57 -12.63
CA ASP A 278 16.47 29.40 -11.50
C ASP A 278 15.00 29.12 -11.08
N ARG A 279 14.49 27.94 -11.42
CA ARG A 279 13.10 27.53 -11.09
C ARG A 279 13.04 26.80 -9.76
N SER A 280 12.07 27.21 -8.97
CA SER A 280 11.77 26.51 -7.71
C SER A 280 10.30 26.67 -7.32
N TRP A 281 9.79 25.71 -6.53
CA TRP A 281 8.48 25.85 -5.92
C TRP A 281 8.51 25.37 -4.48
N ASP A 282 7.77 26.07 -3.67
CA ASP A 282 7.57 25.78 -2.25
C ASP A 282 6.07 25.56 -2.02
N VAL A 283 5.73 24.50 -1.31
CA VAL A 283 4.36 24.17 -0.90
C VAL A 283 4.35 24.12 0.62
N PHE A 284 3.46 24.86 1.24
CA PHE A 284 3.27 24.88 2.68
C PHE A 284 1.84 24.52 3.01
N ASN A 285 1.65 23.37 3.66
CA ASN A 285 0.35 22.84 4.04
C ASN A 285 0.21 22.85 5.56
N ASN A 286 -0.97 23.20 6.02
CA ASN A 286 -1.38 23.06 7.42
C ASN A 286 -2.79 22.51 7.46
N ASP A 287 -2.98 21.48 8.25
CA ASP A 287 -4.23 20.76 8.33
C ASP A 287 -4.68 20.66 9.78
N ILE A 288 -5.96 20.91 9.99
CA ILE A 288 -6.63 20.65 11.28
C ILE A 288 -7.69 19.60 11.04
N TYR A 289 -7.75 18.59 11.91
CA TYR A 289 -8.73 17.54 11.78
C TYR A 289 -9.39 17.13 13.09
N LEU A 290 -10.64 16.74 12.98
CA LEU A 290 -11.47 16.27 14.09
C LEU A 290 -12.28 15.07 13.66
N GLN A 291 -12.28 14.00 14.47
CA GLN A 291 -13.08 12.81 14.22
C GLN A 291 -13.70 12.31 15.52
N PHE A 292 -14.97 11.92 15.43
CA PHE A 292 -15.69 11.21 16.49
C PHE A 292 -15.98 9.79 16.06
N THR A 293 -15.82 8.85 17.01
CA THR A 293 -16.19 7.46 16.82
C THR A 293 -17.06 6.98 17.97
N TYR A 294 -18.26 6.48 17.65
CA TYR A 294 -19.17 5.89 18.61
C TYR A 294 -19.32 4.39 18.37
N SER A 295 -19.02 3.59 19.40
CA SER A 295 -18.95 2.12 19.31
C SER A 295 -20.02 1.48 20.19
N LEU A 296 -20.88 0.69 19.57
CA LEU A 296 -21.84 -0.22 20.19
C LEU A 296 -21.41 -1.68 19.97
N PRO A 297 -21.99 -2.67 20.64
CA PRO A 297 -21.57 -4.07 20.49
C PRO A 297 -21.57 -4.59 19.05
N LYS A 298 -22.54 -4.15 18.22
CA LYS A 298 -22.67 -4.57 16.81
C LYS A 298 -22.53 -3.44 15.81
N TRP A 299 -22.40 -2.19 16.25
CA TRP A 299 -22.38 -1.02 15.39
C TRP A 299 -21.23 -0.09 15.74
N LYS A 300 -20.59 0.46 14.74
CA LYS A 300 -19.61 1.51 14.89
C LYS A 300 -19.92 2.65 13.93
N PHE A 301 -20.01 3.84 14.46
CA PHE A 301 -20.29 5.07 13.72
C PHE A 301 -19.07 5.97 13.80
N THR A 302 -18.62 6.48 12.67
CA THR A 302 -17.51 7.44 12.62
C THR A 302 -17.93 8.62 11.76
N ILE A 303 -17.62 9.82 12.21
CA ILE A 303 -17.78 11.06 11.46
C ILE A 303 -16.57 11.94 11.73
N GLY A 304 -16.07 12.58 10.70
CA GLY A 304 -14.93 13.47 10.83
C GLY A 304 -14.80 14.45 9.68
N ASN A 305 -13.98 15.46 9.90
CA ASN A 305 -13.58 16.41 8.88
C ASN A 305 -12.13 16.83 9.08
N ARG A 306 -11.45 17.10 7.98
CA ARG A 306 -10.10 17.69 7.90
C ARG A 306 -10.15 18.92 7.02
N VAL A 307 -9.74 20.04 7.56
CA VAL A 307 -9.59 21.29 6.82
C VAL A 307 -8.11 21.48 6.52
N MET A 308 -7.79 21.67 5.26
CA MET A 308 -6.44 21.78 4.73
C MET A 308 -6.24 23.18 4.16
N PHE A 309 -5.16 23.83 4.56
CA PHE A 309 -4.75 25.14 4.09
C PHE A 309 -3.49 25.02 3.26
N TYR A 310 -3.61 25.19 1.96
CA TYR A 310 -2.52 25.09 1.00
C TYR A 310 -2.00 26.46 0.60
N ASN A 311 -0.68 26.62 0.61
CA ASN A 311 -0.01 27.81 0.11
C ASN A 311 1.11 27.36 -0.84
N TYR A 312 1.04 27.81 -2.08
CA TYR A 312 2.01 27.51 -3.11
C TYR A 312 2.77 28.79 -3.49
N ARG A 313 4.08 28.65 -3.64
CA ARG A 313 4.94 29.69 -4.15
C ARG A 313 5.78 29.15 -5.29
N LEU A 314 5.53 29.63 -6.48
CA LEU A 314 6.32 29.35 -7.68
C LEU A 314 7.30 30.51 -7.89
N MET A 315 8.56 30.19 -8.17
CA MET A 315 9.61 31.16 -8.43
C MET A 315 10.34 30.79 -9.72
N GLU A 316 10.45 31.73 -10.64
CA GLU A 316 11.24 31.61 -11.86
C GLU A 316 12.00 32.92 -12.07
N LYS A 317 13.33 32.89 -11.96
CA LYS A 317 14.19 34.08 -11.94
C LYS A 317 13.67 35.12 -10.92
N ASP A 318 13.26 36.28 -11.38
CA ASP A 318 12.77 37.40 -10.54
C ASP A 318 11.23 37.38 -10.38
N VAL A 319 10.52 36.43 -10.99
CA VAL A 319 9.06 36.35 -10.93
C VAL A 319 8.65 35.36 -9.83
N SER A 320 7.79 35.83 -8.92
CA SER A 320 7.20 34.98 -7.87
C SER A 320 5.66 35.03 -7.95
N GLN A 321 5.07 33.86 -8.09
CA GLN A 321 3.62 33.68 -8.05
C GLN A 321 3.23 32.94 -6.76
N LYS A 322 2.14 33.38 -6.12
CA LYS A 322 1.63 32.79 -4.89
C LYS A 322 0.17 32.42 -5.06
N TYR A 323 -0.19 31.25 -4.58
CA TYR A 323 -1.55 30.73 -4.58
C TYR A 323 -1.89 30.25 -3.17
N SER A 324 -3.12 30.45 -2.76
CA SER A 324 -3.64 29.92 -1.48
C SER A 324 -4.99 29.29 -1.74
N ASP A 325 -5.22 28.15 -1.13
CA ASP A 325 -6.49 27.45 -1.22
C ASP A 325 -6.84 26.77 0.12
N THR A 326 -8.13 26.54 0.34
CA THR A 326 -8.64 25.87 1.55
C THR A 326 -9.60 24.77 1.14
N ARG A 327 -9.39 23.56 1.67
CA ARG A 327 -10.15 22.37 1.31
C ARG A 327 -10.64 21.64 2.54
N ASP A 328 -11.70 20.86 2.34
CA ASP A 328 -12.24 20.01 3.37
C ASP A 328 -12.33 18.54 2.92
N ASN A 329 -11.88 17.62 3.76
CA ASN A 329 -12.05 16.17 3.59
C ASN A 329 -13.02 15.66 4.64
N ALA A 330 -14.28 15.52 4.27
CA ALA A 330 -15.31 14.95 5.14
C ALA A 330 -15.36 13.43 5.01
N ASN A 331 -15.60 12.75 6.13
CA ASN A 331 -15.89 11.33 6.13
C ASN A 331 -17.06 11.00 7.05
N ALA A 332 -17.83 10.00 6.67
CA ALA A 332 -18.85 9.38 7.51
C ALA A 332 -18.88 7.87 7.23
N CYS A 333 -18.93 7.06 8.26
CA CYS A 333 -18.90 5.63 8.11
C CYS A 333 -19.74 4.93 9.16
N VAL A 334 -20.45 3.88 8.74
CA VAL A 334 -21.15 2.95 9.61
C VAL A 334 -20.64 1.55 9.33
N VAL A 335 -20.21 0.85 10.37
CA VAL A 335 -19.85 -0.57 10.31
C VAL A 335 -20.82 -1.37 11.17
N TYR A 336 -21.43 -2.38 10.59
CA TYR A 336 -22.29 -3.34 11.26
C TYR A 336 -21.61 -4.71 11.34
N VAL A 337 -21.50 -5.24 12.54
CA VAL A 337 -20.86 -6.53 12.85
C VAL A 337 -21.91 -7.43 13.50
N PRO A 338 -22.74 -8.15 12.73
CA PRO A 338 -23.78 -9.02 13.29
C PRO A 338 -23.18 -10.14 14.15
N ASP A 339 -22.05 -10.67 13.76
CA ASP A 339 -21.29 -11.71 14.42
C ASP A 339 -19.79 -11.60 14.12
N ASN A 340 -18.96 -12.50 14.68
CA ASN A 340 -17.50 -12.49 14.50
C ASN A 340 -17.01 -12.80 13.06
N ARG A 341 -17.90 -13.16 12.16
CA ARG A 341 -17.57 -13.59 10.79
C ARG A 341 -18.03 -12.60 9.75
N ASN A 342 -19.14 -11.93 10.00
CA ASN A 342 -19.81 -11.07 9.04
C ASN A 342 -19.63 -9.61 9.42
N GLN A 343 -19.24 -8.80 8.44
CA GLN A 343 -19.11 -7.36 8.60
C GLN A 343 -19.65 -6.64 7.36
N ILE A 344 -20.37 -5.56 7.58
CA ILE A 344 -20.94 -4.72 6.53
C ILE A 344 -20.53 -3.28 6.81
N GLN A 345 -20.05 -2.58 5.83
CA GLN A 345 -19.67 -1.17 5.90
C GLN A 345 -20.45 -0.36 4.87
N LEU A 346 -20.96 0.78 5.29
CA LEU A 346 -21.40 1.86 4.42
C LEU A 346 -20.59 3.10 4.78
N ALA A 347 -19.95 3.70 3.79
CA ALA A 347 -19.09 4.85 4.01
C ALA A 347 -19.26 5.92 2.92
N TYR A 348 -19.09 7.17 3.33
CA TYR A 348 -18.97 8.32 2.46
C TYR A 348 -17.64 9.01 2.75
N TYR A 349 -16.94 9.39 1.68
CA TYR A 349 -15.68 10.09 1.74
C TYR A 349 -15.65 11.23 0.74
N ARG A 350 -15.18 12.39 1.17
CA ARG A 350 -14.79 13.49 0.29
C ARG A 350 -13.29 13.66 0.37
N LYS A 351 -12.63 13.74 -0.76
CA LYS A 351 -11.19 13.96 -0.88
C LYS A 351 -10.88 14.80 -2.11
N TYR A 352 -9.72 15.41 -2.12
CA TYR A 352 -9.22 16.17 -3.25
C TYR A 352 -8.06 15.43 -3.92
N TYR A 353 -8.06 15.47 -5.24
CA TYR A 353 -7.00 14.94 -6.06
C TYR A 353 -6.03 16.05 -6.44
N ASN A 354 -4.76 15.90 -6.07
CA ASN A 354 -3.69 16.77 -6.49
C ASN A 354 -2.65 15.98 -7.29
N PRO A 355 -2.77 15.91 -8.63
CA PRO A 355 -1.84 15.14 -9.46
C PRO A 355 -0.39 15.60 -9.36
N SER A 356 -0.14 16.90 -9.24
CA SER A 356 1.21 17.46 -9.21
C SER A 356 2.01 17.08 -7.96
N TYR A 357 1.33 16.88 -6.84
CA TYR A 357 1.96 16.44 -5.60
C TYR A 357 2.32 14.95 -5.63
N ILE A 358 1.50 14.13 -6.29
CA ILE A 358 1.70 12.68 -6.43
C ILE A 358 2.92 12.37 -7.28
N VAL A 359 3.05 13.02 -8.43
CA VAL A 359 4.15 12.81 -9.37
C VAL A 359 5.50 13.09 -8.73
N LEU A 360 5.59 14.05 -7.82
CA LEU A 360 6.85 14.44 -7.19
C LEU A 360 7.30 13.54 -6.02
N PHE A 361 6.38 12.76 -5.39
CA PHE A 361 6.70 12.08 -4.13
C PHE A 361 6.28 10.62 -4.02
N MET A 362 5.34 10.14 -4.81
CA MET A 362 4.78 8.81 -4.62
C MET A 362 5.30 7.76 -5.60
N ASP A 363 5.84 8.16 -6.73
CA ASP A 363 6.29 7.23 -7.76
C ASP A 363 7.79 7.30 -7.95
N ASP A 364 8.52 6.45 -7.22
CA ASP A 364 9.95 6.27 -7.41
C ASP A 364 10.29 5.76 -8.83
N ASN A 365 9.33 5.11 -9.50
CA ASN A 365 9.51 4.56 -10.84
C ASN A 365 9.03 5.53 -11.93
N ALA A 366 7.92 6.25 -11.73
CA ALA A 366 7.43 7.22 -12.72
C ALA A 366 8.35 8.42 -12.86
N ILE A 367 8.99 8.87 -11.79
CA ILE A 367 10.02 9.93 -11.88
C ILE A 367 11.23 9.44 -12.67
N LEU A 368 11.64 8.18 -12.51
CA LEU A 368 12.80 7.60 -13.20
C LEU A 368 12.50 7.22 -14.66
N ASP A 369 11.32 6.69 -14.95
CA ASP A 369 10.93 6.28 -16.30
C ASP A 369 10.37 7.42 -17.16
N GLY A 370 9.77 8.46 -16.54
CA GLY A 370 9.19 9.60 -17.25
C GLY A 370 10.14 10.78 -17.50
N VAL A 371 11.17 10.95 -16.68
CA VAL A 371 12.08 12.11 -16.72
C VAL A 371 13.32 11.89 -17.56
N THR A 372 13.52 10.73 -18.16
CA THR A 372 14.52 10.54 -19.24
C THR A 372 14.14 11.23 -20.55
N GLY A 373 13.01 11.94 -20.57
CA GLY A 373 12.59 12.83 -21.65
C GLY A 373 13.47 14.07 -21.78
N SER A 374 13.57 14.59 -23.01
CA SER A 374 14.34 15.78 -23.38
C SER A 374 13.96 17.01 -22.53
N ALA A 375 14.81 18.02 -22.48
CA ALA A 375 14.54 19.30 -21.81
C ALA A 375 13.19 19.96 -22.23
N ALA A 376 12.69 19.65 -23.43
CA ALA A 376 11.38 20.07 -23.91
C ALA A 376 10.21 19.46 -23.11
N SER A 377 10.34 18.20 -22.63
CA SER A 377 9.31 17.57 -21.80
C SER A 377 9.24 18.16 -20.38
N LEU A 378 10.36 18.69 -19.89
CA LEU A 378 10.40 19.39 -18.59
C LEU A 378 9.68 20.74 -18.62
N ASP A 379 9.76 21.45 -19.74
CA ASP A 379 9.00 22.69 -19.92
C ASP A 379 7.50 22.44 -20.07
N GLU A 380 7.09 21.33 -20.70
CA GLU A 380 5.68 20.92 -20.73
C GLU A 380 5.17 20.50 -19.35
N GLU A 381 5.95 19.76 -18.55
CA GLU A 381 5.58 19.41 -17.19
C GLU A 381 5.52 20.65 -16.27
N TRP A 382 6.47 21.57 -16.39
CA TRP A 382 6.43 22.83 -15.67
C TRP A 382 5.18 23.66 -16.02
N LEU A 383 4.82 23.73 -17.31
CA LEU A 383 3.59 24.39 -17.76
C LEU A 383 2.33 23.64 -17.29
N LYS A 384 2.38 22.31 -17.20
CA LYS A 384 1.32 21.51 -16.58
C LYS A 384 1.20 21.79 -15.08
N ILE A 385 2.31 21.89 -14.36
CA ILE A 385 2.31 22.29 -12.94
C ILE A 385 1.74 23.71 -12.78
N GLN A 386 2.09 24.65 -13.65
CA GLN A 386 1.51 25.99 -13.65
C GLN A 386 0.03 26.05 -14.02
N GLY A 387 -0.43 25.17 -14.93
CA GLY A 387 -1.82 25.14 -15.42
C GLY A 387 -2.73 24.15 -14.71
N GLN A 388 -2.20 23.21 -13.95
CA GLN A 388 -2.95 22.12 -13.29
C GLN A 388 -3.09 22.29 -11.77
N LEU A 389 -3.22 23.51 -11.30
CA LEU A 389 -3.78 23.77 -9.96
C LEU A 389 -5.30 23.46 -9.91
N ASP A 390 -5.86 22.93 -11.01
CA ASP A 390 -7.23 22.43 -11.06
C ASP A 390 -7.36 21.11 -10.30
N GLU A 391 -7.47 21.26 -9.01
CA GLU A 391 -7.71 20.15 -8.11
C GLU A 391 -9.18 19.77 -8.11
N ARG A 392 -9.41 18.48 -8.26
CA ARG A 392 -10.76 17.94 -8.37
C ARG A 392 -11.21 17.34 -7.05
N ALA A 393 -12.39 17.74 -6.60
CA ALA A 393 -13.05 17.06 -5.50
C ALA A 393 -13.59 15.70 -5.98
N ILE A 394 -13.37 14.66 -5.17
CA ILE A 394 -13.90 13.33 -5.39
C ILE A 394 -14.78 12.97 -4.21
N ASN A 395 -16.05 12.72 -4.48
CA ASN A 395 -16.99 12.18 -3.51
C ASN A 395 -17.14 10.67 -3.77
N GLN A 396 -16.89 9.85 -2.78
CA GLN A 396 -17.00 8.39 -2.87
C GLN A 396 -18.06 7.88 -1.91
N VAL A 397 -18.97 7.07 -2.41
CA VAL A 397 -19.86 6.23 -1.59
C VAL A 397 -19.40 4.78 -1.74
N LYS A 398 -19.14 4.11 -0.62
CA LYS A 398 -18.63 2.74 -0.58
C LYS A 398 -19.54 1.85 0.24
N LEU A 399 -19.90 0.70 -0.30
CA LEU A 399 -20.51 -0.43 0.39
C LEU A 399 -19.53 -1.59 0.36
N ALA A 400 -19.20 -2.16 1.53
CA ALA A 400 -18.33 -3.32 1.62
C ALA A 400 -18.96 -4.41 2.49
N TYR A 401 -18.69 -5.66 2.14
CA TYR A 401 -19.03 -6.83 2.91
C TYR A 401 -17.81 -7.72 3.05
N ALA A 402 -17.55 -8.24 4.26
CA ALA A 402 -16.56 -9.26 4.48
C ALA A 402 -17.15 -10.42 5.28
N TYR A 403 -16.86 -11.63 4.82
CA TYR A 403 -17.00 -12.87 5.58
C TYR A 403 -15.63 -13.46 5.82
N SER A 404 -15.32 -13.85 7.04
CA SER A 404 -13.96 -14.25 7.38
C SER A 404 -13.93 -15.45 8.33
N ARG A 405 -13.24 -16.48 7.90
CA ARG A 405 -12.87 -17.69 8.65
C ARG A 405 -11.43 -18.10 8.30
N GLN A 406 -10.81 -18.97 9.09
CA GLN A 406 -9.44 -19.48 8.87
C GLN A 406 -9.21 -20.04 7.46
N LYS A 407 -10.18 -20.86 6.98
CA LYS A 407 -10.09 -21.55 5.68
C LYS A 407 -10.85 -20.89 4.54
N LEU A 408 -11.69 -19.91 4.85
CA LEU A 408 -12.52 -19.23 3.85
C LEU A 408 -12.66 -17.75 4.21
N THR A 409 -12.25 -16.90 3.29
CA THR A 409 -12.45 -15.47 3.39
C THR A 409 -13.08 -14.97 2.10
N LEU A 410 -14.13 -14.16 2.24
CA LEU A 410 -14.81 -13.51 1.11
C LEU A 410 -14.83 -12.02 1.40
N LYS A 411 -14.56 -11.20 0.39
CA LYS A 411 -14.74 -9.77 0.46
C LYS A 411 -15.41 -9.29 -0.82
N ALA A 412 -16.36 -8.38 -0.70
CA ALA A 412 -17.01 -7.73 -1.82
C ALA A 412 -17.15 -6.24 -1.52
N GLU A 413 -16.92 -5.41 -2.50
CA GLU A 413 -16.99 -3.95 -2.41
C GLU A 413 -17.68 -3.37 -3.63
N ALA A 414 -18.44 -2.30 -3.40
CA ALA A 414 -19.00 -1.46 -4.44
C ALA A 414 -18.70 -0.01 -4.09
N SER A 415 -18.03 0.70 -4.96
CA SER A 415 -17.68 2.10 -4.80
C SER A 415 -18.22 2.91 -5.98
N HIS A 416 -18.86 4.03 -5.69
CA HIS A 416 -19.26 5.00 -6.70
C HIS A 416 -18.55 6.32 -6.43
N PHE A 417 -17.83 6.82 -7.45
CA PHE A 417 -17.06 8.05 -7.40
C PHE A 417 -17.76 9.11 -8.25
N VAL A 418 -18.06 10.23 -7.62
CA VAL A 418 -18.50 11.46 -8.30
C VAL A 418 -17.30 12.38 -8.33
N ILE A 419 -16.74 12.61 -9.50
CA ILE A 419 -15.52 13.37 -9.72
C ILE A 419 -15.92 14.71 -10.32
N GLU A 420 -15.51 15.80 -9.68
CA GLU A 420 -15.75 17.16 -10.18
C GLU A 420 -15.12 17.33 -11.56
N ASP A 421 -15.87 17.91 -12.50
CA ASP A 421 -15.46 18.14 -13.90
C ASP A 421 -14.94 16.91 -14.65
N SER A 422 -15.36 15.71 -14.24
CA SER A 422 -14.98 14.45 -14.88
C SER A 422 -16.15 13.46 -14.92
N GLU A 423 -15.94 12.30 -15.53
CA GLU A 423 -16.90 11.22 -15.54
C GLU A 423 -16.99 10.52 -14.18
N ASN A 424 -18.21 10.17 -13.80
CA ASN A 424 -18.43 9.33 -12.63
C ASN A 424 -17.91 7.92 -12.90
N LEU A 425 -17.28 7.31 -11.90
CA LEU A 425 -16.74 5.97 -11.96
C LEU A 425 -17.48 5.06 -10.96
N THR A 426 -17.82 3.86 -11.38
CA THR A 426 -18.30 2.80 -10.48
C THR A 426 -17.31 1.64 -10.51
N GLU A 427 -16.86 1.22 -9.34
CA GLU A 427 -16.00 0.08 -9.14
C GLU A 427 -16.75 -1.00 -8.36
N LEU A 428 -16.70 -2.24 -8.84
CA LEU A 428 -17.16 -3.44 -8.14
C LEU A 428 -15.99 -4.39 -8.01
N ALA A 429 -15.67 -4.80 -6.79
CA ALA A 429 -14.58 -5.71 -6.51
C ALA A 429 -15.04 -6.88 -5.64
N ALA A 430 -14.55 -8.07 -5.93
CA ALA A 430 -14.82 -9.25 -5.10
C ALA A 430 -13.58 -10.15 -5.05
N SER A 431 -13.34 -10.76 -3.89
CA SER A 431 -12.31 -11.77 -3.75
C SER A 431 -12.76 -12.95 -2.90
N VAL A 432 -12.12 -14.07 -3.12
CA VAL A 432 -12.25 -15.29 -2.35
C VAL A 432 -10.86 -15.86 -2.05
N TYR A 433 -10.66 -16.25 -0.81
CA TYR A 433 -9.58 -17.13 -0.39
C TYR A 433 -10.19 -18.38 0.21
N TRP A 434 -9.76 -19.55 -0.27
CA TRP A 434 -10.16 -20.83 0.29
C TRP A 434 -8.94 -21.76 0.41
N LYS A 435 -8.83 -22.47 1.50
CA LYS A 435 -7.74 -23.43 1.75
C LYS A 435 -8.27 -24.77 2.21
N LYS A 436 -7.67 -25.82 1.68
CA LYS A 436 -7.72 -27.18 2.15
C LYS A 436 -6.27 -27.68 2.30
N ASP A 437 -6.04 -28.75 3.04
CA ASP A 437 -4.70 -29.21 3.47
C ASP A 437 -3.62 -29.18 2.37
N TRP A 438 -3.96 -29.63 1.18
CA TRP A 438 -3.04 -29.72 0.05
C TRP A 438 -3.24 -28.64 -1.04
N LEU A 439 -4.26 -27.78 -0.91
CA LEU A 439 -4.62 -26.80 -1.94
C LEU A 439 -5.11 -25.51 -1.31
N SER A 440 -4.61 -24.38 -1.77
CA SER A 440 -5.26 -23.09 -1.57
C SER A 440 -5.69 -22.49 -2.90
N LEU A 441 -6.82 -21.78 -2.89
CA LEU A 441 -7.38 -21.10 -4.03
C LEU A 441 -7.61 -19.64 -3.67
N LYS A 442 -7.02 -18.75 -4.45
CA LYS A 442 -7.26 -17.31 -4.39
C LYS A 442 -7.94 -16.91 -5.69
N GLY A 443 -9.01 -16.15 -5.61
CA GLY A 443 -9.73 -15.66 -6.79
C GLY A 443 -10.23 -14.25 -6.57
N GLY A 444 -10.42 -13.50 -7.65
CA GLY A 444 -10.96 -12.16 -7.57
C GLY A 444 -11.44 -11.63 -8.91
N ALA A 445 -12.25 -10.58 -8.84
CA ALA A 445 -12.74 -9.85 -9.99
C ALA A 445 -12.88 -8.38 -9.63
N ASN A 446 -12.43 -7.51 -10.54
CA ASN A 446 -12.68 -6.07 -10.48
C ASN A 446 -13.36 -5.63 -11.77
N LEU A 447 -14.41 -4.86 -11.62
CA LEU A 447 -15.21 -4.32 -12.71
C LEU A 447 -15.23 -2.81 -12.56
N TYR A 448 -14.86 -2.10 -13.60
CA TYR A 448 -14.88 -0.64 -13.66
C TYR A 448 -15.86 -0.21 -14.74
N ALA A 449 -16.71 0.75 -14.42
CA ALA A 449 -17.69 1.30 -15.33
C ALA A 449 -17.74 2.82 -15.23
N ALA A 450 -17.54 3.48 -16.37
CA ALA A 450 -17.73 4.91 -16.57
C ALA A 450 -18.65 5.14 -17.78
N LYS A 451 -19.06 6.37 -18.05
CA LYS A 451 -19.89 6.70 -19.22
C LYS A 451 -19.14 6.43 -20.52
N SER A 452 -17.85 6.68 -20.56
CA SER A 452 -16.96 6.43 -21.71
C SER A 452 -16.75 4.94 -22.01
N GLY A 453 -17.02 4.06 -21.06
CA GLY A 453 -16.84 2.62 -21.21
C GLY A 453 -16.57 1.92 -19.90
N GLY A 454 -16.21 0.64 -19.98
CA GLY A 454 -15.88 -0.14 -18.81
C GLY A 454 -14.88 -1.24 -19.14
N TYR A 455 -14.20 -1.71 -18.13
CA TYR A 455 -13.28 -2.82 -18.21
C TYR A 455 -13.39 -3.74 -17.00
N ALA A 456 -12.87 -4.93 -17.14
CA ALA A 456 -12.83 -5.92 -16.07
C ALA A 456 -11.51 -6.65 -16.05
N ALA A 457 -11.14 -7.09 -14.85
CA ALA A 457 -10.04 -7.99 -14.67
C ALA A 457 -10.44 -9.12 -13.72
N PHE A 458 -10.00 -10.33 -14.03
CA PHE A 458 -10.32 -11.55 -13.29
C PHE A 458 -9.03 -12.25 -12.91
N ARG A 459 -8.93 -12.68 -11.67
CA ARG A 459 -7.75 -13.37 -11.14
C ARG A 459 -8.11 -14.74 -10.62
N LEU A 460 -7.20 -15.71 -10.86
CA LEU A 460 -7.21 -17.04 -10.28
C LEU A 460 -5.78 -17.42 -9.91
N ALA A 461 -5.57 -17.82 -8.65
CA ALA A 461 -4.25 -18.20 -8.16
C ALA A 461 -4.33 -19.44 -7.23
N PRO A 462 -4.30 -20.66 -7.80
CA PRO A 462 -4.15 -21.88 -7.03
C PRO A 462 -2.71 -22.05 -6.53
N THR A 463 -2.56 -22.66 -5.34
CA THR A 463 -1.28 -23.13 -4.80
C THR A 463 -1.46 -24.55 -4.27
N VAL A 464 -0.66 -25.47 -4.76
CA VAL A 464 -0.64 -26.88 -4.36
C VAL A 464 0.51 -27.10 -3.39
N TYR A 465 0.21 -27.71 -2.26
CA TYR A 465 1.17 -28.10 -1.23
C TYR A 465 1.42 -29.61 -1.35
N LEU A 466 2.64 -29.98 -1.70
CA LEU A 466 3.04 -31.36 -1.92
C LEU A 466 3.86 -31.88 -0.72
N PRO A 467 3.98 -33.21 -0.56
CA PRO A 467 4.86 -33.82 0.44
C PRO A 467 6.30 -33.29 0.34
N HIS A 468 7.02 -33.36 1.45
CA HIS A 468 8.40 -32.89 1.55
C HIS A 468 8.58 -31.39 1.31
N ASP A 469 7.60 -30.55 1.72
CA ASP A 469 7.66 -29.09 1.72
C ASP A 469 7.85 -28.47 0.33
N TRP A 470 7.31 -29.08 -0.71
CA TRP A 470 7.18 -28.48 -2.01
C TRP A 470 5.88 -27.67 -2.13
N GLN A 471 5.99 -26.49 -2.72
CA GLN A 471 4.85 -25.64 -3.06
C GLN A 471 4.91 -25.30 -4.54
N ILE A 472 3.80 -25.46 -5.24
CA ILE A 472 3.64 -25.06 -6.64
C ILE A 472 2.46 -24.09 -6.71
N GLY A 473 2.75 -22.85 -7.04
CA GLY A 473 1.78 -21.79 -7.20
C GLY A 473 1.65 -21.39 -8.66
N MET A 474 0.43 -21.04 -9.07
CA MET A 474 0.16 -20.45 -10.37
C MET A 474 -0.73 -19.23 -10.15
N GLN A 475 -0.46 -18.16 -10.87
CA GLN A 475 -1.33 -16.98 -10.90
C GLN A 475 -1.69 -16.69 -12.36
N MET A 476 -2.96 -16.48 -12.61
CA MET A 476 -3.48 -16.02 -13.89
C MET A 476 -4.37 -14.81 -13.69
N ILE A 477 -4.20 -13.79 -14.52
CA ILE A 477 -5.06 -12.61 -14.56
C ILE A 477 -5.49 -12.40 -16.00
N TYR A 478 -6.79 -12.32 -16.20
CA TYR A 478 -7.38 -12.01 -17.50
C TYR A 478 -7.88 -10.57 -17.49
N TYR A 479 -7.51 -9.81 -18.50
CA TYR A 479 -7.90 -8.43 -18.72
C TYR A 479 -8.84 -8.34 -19.93
N THR A 480 -9.94 -7.66 -19.76
CA THR A 480 -10.78 -7.28 -20.92
C THR A 480 -10.09 -6.17 -21.72
N LYS A 481 -10.48 -6.00 -22.98
CA LYS A 481 -10.13 -4.83 -23.78
C LYS A 481 -10.46 -3.56 -23.01
N ASN A 482 -9.74 -2.49 -23.22
CA ASN A 482 -9.84 -1.19 -22.53
C ASN A 482 -9.30 -1.19 -21.07
N THR A 483 -8.63 -2.24 -20.61
CA THR A 483 -7.82 -2.11 -19.42
C THR A 483 -6.52 -1.38 -19.76
N PRO A 484 -6.00 -0.50 -18.90
CA PRO A 484 -4.74 0.18 -19.15
C PRO A 484 -3.60 -0.77 -19.50
N ARG A 485 -3.55 -1.93 -18.84
CA ARG A 485 -2.55 -2.95 -19.16
C ARG A 485 -2.74 -3.56 -20.55
N TYR A 486 -3.97 -3.92 -20.93
CA TYR A 486 -4.23 -4.46 -22.26
C TYR A 486 -3.85 -3.44 -23.35
N GLU A 487 -4.19 -2.17 -23.13
CA GLU A 487 -3.81 -1.08 -24.06
C GLU A 487 -2.30 -0.92 -24.17
N ALA A 488 -1.57 -1.05 -23.07
CA ALA A 488 -0.12 -0.92 -23.04
C ALA A 488 0.62 -2.13 -23.62
N THR A 489 0.08 -3.36 -23.47
CA THR A 489 0.80 -4.59 -23.82
C THR A 489 0.18 -5.37 -24.99
N GLY A 490 -1.10 -5.15 -25.29
CA GLY A 490 -1.88 -5.97 -26.24
C GLY A 490 -2.18 -7.39 -25.75
N VAL A 491 -1.72 -7.76 -24.55
CA VAL A 491 -1.83 -9.12 -24.00
C VAL A 491 -2.95 -9.21 -22.99
N PRO A 492 -4.00 -10.03 -23.25
CA PRO A 492 -5.16 -10.13 -22.35
C PRO A 492 -4.91 -10.97 -21.10
N VAL A 493 -3.84 -11.76 -21.05
CA VAL A 493 -3.58 -12.69 -19.96
C VAL A 493 -2.17 -12.48 -19.39
N TYR A 494 -2.10 -12.30 -18.09
CA TYR A 494 -0.85 -12.38 -17.34
C TYR A 494 -0.78 -13.74 -16.65
N GLY A 495 0.39 -14.36 -16.61
CA GLY A 495 0.61 -15.62 -15.90
C GLY A 495 1.95 -15.65 -15.19
N CYS A 496 1.92 -16.21 -13.98
CA CYS A 496 3.12 -16.48 -13.19
C CYS A 496 3.04 -17.90 -12.66
N LEU A 497 4.15 -18.63 -12.72
CA LEU A 497 4.33 -19.95 -12.13
C LEU A 497 5.42 -19.85 -11.07
N SER A 498 5.18 -20.37 -9.88
CA SER A 498 6.15 -20.41 -8.79
C SER A 498 6.35 -21.84 -8.28
N VAL A 499 7.58 -22.21 -8.02
CA VAL A 499 7.95 -23.47 -7.38
C VAL A 499 8.88 -23.15 -6.23
N ASN A 500 8.48 -23.51 -5.01
CA ASN A 500 9.27 -23.29 -3.80
C ASN A 500 9.54 -24.63 -3.11
N LYS A 501 10.74 -24.76 -2.54
CA LYS A 501 11.17 -25.93 -1.77
C LYS A 501 11.85 -25.49 -0.48
N LEU A 502 11.26 -25.87 0.65
CA LEU A 502 11.94 -25.75 1.93
C LEU A 502 12.93 -26.91 2.12
N LEU A 503 14.17 -26.59 2.42
CA LEU A 503 15.23 -27.54 2.71
C LEU A 503 15.57 -27.47 4.21
N GLY A 504 14.88 -28.31 4.98
CA GLY A 504 14.89 -28.23 6.44
C GLY A 504 14.15 -26.96 6.93
N THR A 505 14.57 -26.41 8.08
CA THR A 505 13.92 -25.26 8.71
C THR A 505 14.52 -23.90 8.31
N ARG A 506 15.65 -23.89 7.60
CA ARG A 506 16.47 -22.69 7.40
C ARG A 506 16.65 -22.28 5.95
N TRP A 507 16.57 -23.19 5.00
CA TRP A 507 16.82 -22.89 3.60
C TRP A 507 15.53 -22.92 2.78
N ASN A 508 15.35 -21.95 1.90
CA ASN A 508 14.28 -21.91 0.92
C ASN A 508 14.88 -21.69 -0.47
N LEU A 509 14.60 -22.60 -1.39
CA LEU A 509 14.91 -22.49 -2.81
C LEU A 509 13.63 -22.19 -3.57
N GLY A 510 13.63 -21.13 -4.37
CA GLY A 510 12.48 -20.71 -5.18
C GLY A 510 12.85 -20.52 -6.64
N ILE A 511 11.90 -20.85 -7.50
CA ILE A 511 11.94 -20.54 -8.94
C ILE A 511 10.59 -19.92 -9.28
N ASP A 512 10.60 -18.69 -9.82
CA ASP A 512 9.42 -17.98 -10.25
C ASP A 512 9.56 -17.61 -11.73
N TRP A 513 8.58 -17.97 -12.55
CA TRP A 513 8.49 -17.56 -13.94
C TRP A 513 7.39 -16.52 -14.08
N HIS A 514 7.78 -15.27 -14.24
CA HIS A 514 6.88 -14.13 -14.37
C HIS A 514 6.52 -13.87 -15.83
N ASP A 515 5.30 -13.43 -16.04
CA ASP A 515 4.72 -13.06 -17.34
C ASP A 515 4.93 -14.15 -18.41
N MET A 516 4.70 -15.40 -18.02
CA MET A 516 4.99 -16.57 -18.84
C MET A 516 4.27 -16.56 -20.20
N PHE A 517 3.12 -15.90 -20.31
CA PHE A 517 2.37 -15.80 -21.57
C PHE A 517 2.97 -14.79 -22.54
N ASP A 518 3.69 -13.78 -22.05
CA ASP A 518 4.41 -12.82 -22.89
C ASP A 518 5.57 -13.48 -23.67
N ALA A 519 6.14 -14.55 -23.14
CA ALA A 519 7.16 -15.37 -23.80
C ALA A 519 6.67 -16.01 -25.11
N PHE A 520 5.36 -16.18 -25.28
CA PHE A 520 4.74 -16.80 -26.45
C PHE A 520 4.14 -15.80 -27.45
N CYS A 521 4.17 -14.48 -27.13
CA CYS A 521 3.64 -13.42 -27.98
C CYS A 521 4.77 -12.85 -28.86
N SER A 522 4.72 -13.07 -30.17
CA SER A 522 5.75 -12.68 -31.13
C SER A 522 5.87 -11.17 -31.37
N ASP A 523 4.85 -10.39 -31.02
CA ASP A 523 4.75 -8.94 -31.32
C ASP A 523 4.93 -8.05 -30.09
N ALA A 524 5.36 -8.61 -28.95
CA ALA A 524 5.50 -7.85 -27.73
C ALA A 524 6.66 -6.84 -27.85
N LEU A 525 6.32 -5.57 -28.03
CA LEU A 525 7.22 -4.43 -27.93
C LEU A 525 7.94 -4.39 -26.56
N ILE A 526 7.41 -5.13 -25.58
CA ILE A 526 7.88 -5.21 -24.19
C ILE A 526 7.95 -6.68 -23.80
N ASN A 527 9.07 -7.33 -24.08
CA ASN A 527 9.32 -8.70 -23.59
C ASN A 527 9.64 -8.65 -22.09
N ARG A 528 8.63 -8.88 -21.24
CA ARG A 528 8.71 -8.76 -19.77
C ARG A 528 8.83 -10.11 -19.06
N HIS A 529 8.84 -11.23 -19.78
CA HIS A 529 9.00 -12.50 -19.11
C HIS A 529 10.37 -12.59 -18.42
N ALA A 530 10.38 -13.11 -17.22
CA ALA A 530 11.59 -13.31 -16.45
C ALA A 530 11.49 -14.60 -15.62
N VAL A 531 12.59 -15.34 -15.57
CA VAL A 531 12.75 -16.47 -14.66
C VAL A 531 13.67 -16.04 -13.53
N ASN A 532 13.15 -16.08 -12.32
CA ASN A 532 13.87 -15.76 -11.11
C ASN A 532 14.25 -17.03 -10.37
N ILE A 533 15.50 -17.12 -9.97
CA ILE A 533 15.99 -18.16 -9.07
C ILE A 533 16.43 -17.47 -7.79
N LYS A 534 15.90 -17.91 -6.65
CA LYS A 534 16.20 -17.36 -5.33
C LYS A 534 16.65 -18.43 -4.36
N LEU A 535 17.61 -18.07 -3.53
CA LEU A 535 18.08 -18.86 -2.41
C LEU A 535 18.05 -17.99 -1.16
N GLN A 536 17.36 -18.45 -0.13
CA GLN A 536 17.26 -17.76 1.14
C GLN A 536 17.78 -18.65 2.26
N TYR A 537 18.57 -18.06 3.16
CA TYR A 537 18.98 -18.68 4.41
C TYR A 537 18.43 -17.88 5.58
N ARG A 538 17.75 -18.55 6.52
CA ARG A 538 17.25 -17.98 7.75
C ARG A 538 18.19 -18.31 8.91
N PHE A 539 18.58 -17.32 9.64
CA PHE A 539 19.31 -17.46 10.91
C PHE A 539 18.37 -17.20 12.10
N PRO A 540 18.56 -17.94 13.21
CA PRO A 540 17.78 -17.75 14.42
C PRO A 540 18.14 -16.43 15.09
#